data_81d067cc6d06513e59a65e950272a09e
#
_entry.id   81d067cc6d06513e59a65e950272a09e
#
_cell.length_a   1.000
_cell.length_b   1.000
_cell.length_c   1.000
_cell.angle_alpha   90.00
_cell.angle_beta   90.00
_cell.angle_gamma   90.00
#
_symmetry.space_group_name_H-M   'P 1'
#
loop_
_entity.id
_entity.type
_entity.pdbx_description
1 polymer ?
#
loop_
_entity_poly.entity_id
_entity_poly.type
_entity_poly.pdbx_seq_one_letter_code
_entity_poly.pdbx_strand_id
1 'polypeptide(L)'
;MAHFAKIVEKVNSETGETEWIVERVNVVDDELPTSDGRLGDNDMHVDGETWCSNRRPGTTWKQTSYTGKFRGIFCNIGDKYDPVNDVFVRQKPYSNWVWSDAKNNWVAPVADPSVNANEYNAVWDQENNRWGGINGDVSVYWDPDTSSWKNA
;
A
#
# COMPACT_ATOMS: atom_id res chain seq x y z
N MET A 1 18.41 -6.52 8.06
CA MET A 1 18.23 -7.03 6.69
C MET A 1 17.62 -5.93 5.81
N ALA A 2 18.10 -5.80 4.60
CA ALA A 2 17.58 -4.83 3.65
C ALA A 2 16.44 -5.43 2.82
N HIS A 3 15.44 -4.61 2.48
CA HIS A 3 14.27 -5.04 1.71
C HIS A 3 14.25 -4.32 0.36
N PHE A 4 14.04 -5.07 -0.71
CA PHE A 4 14.00 -4.54 -2.07
C PHE A 4 12.71 -4.96 -2.77
N ALA A 5 12.00 -3.97 -3.30
CA ALA A 5 10.79 -4.17 -4.07
C ALA A 5 11.12 -4.32 -5.55
N LYS A 6 10.68 -5.41 -6.15
CA LYS A 6 10.62 -5.55 -7.60
C LYS A 6 9.41 -4.78 -8.10
N ILE A 7 9.63 -3.79 -8.95
CA ILE A 7 8.56 -2.99 -9.54
C ILE A 7 8.42 -3.30 -11.02
N VAL A 8 7.18 -3.33 -11.49
CA VAL A 8 6.83 -3.60 -12.89
C VAL A 8 5.89 -2.53 -13.41
N GLU A 9 6.00 -2.21 -14.68
CA GLU A 9 5.07 -1.30 -15.33
C GLU A 9 3.75 -2.02 -15.62
N LYS A 10 2.63 -1.37 -15.23
CA LYS A 10 1.28 -1.79 -15.58
C LYS A 10 0.46 -0.61 -16.03
N VAL A 11 -0.40 -0.83 -17.01
CA VAL A 11 -1.35 0.19 -17.45
C VAL A 11 -2.57 0.17 -16.54
N ASN A 12 -2.90 1.33 -15.95
CA ASN A 12 -4.12 1.50 -15.19
C ASN A 12 -5.31 1.53 -16.16
N SER A 13 -6.23 0.58 -16.02
CA SER A 13 -7.38 0.43 -16.92
C SER A 13 -8.38 1.58 -16.82
N GLU A 14 -8.42 2.32 -15.72
CA GLU A 14 -9.31 3.46 -15.53
C GLU A 14 -8.75 4.75 -16.14
N THR A 15 -7.44 5.00 -15.99
CA THR A 15 -6.80 6.25 -16.44
C THR A 15 -6.04 6.13 -17.74
N GLY A 16 -5.67 4.91 -18.16
CA GLY A 16 -4.79 4.65 -19.31
C GLY A 16 -3.32 4.98 -19.06
N GLU A 17 -2.96 5.43 -17.86
CA GLU A 17 -1.59 5.76 -17.49
C GLU A 17 -0.79 4.51 -17.11
N THR A 18 0.52 4.54 -17.41
CA THR A 18 1.45 3.50 -16.97
C THR A 18 1.91 3.79 -15.55
N GLU A 19 1.79 2.80 -14.68
CA GLU A 19 2.15 2.88 -13.28
C GLU A 19 3.19 1.82 -12.93
N TRP A 20 4.08 2.14 -11.98
CA TRP A 20 5.00 1.17 -11.40
C TRP A 20 4.34 0.50 -10.20
N ILE A 21 4.18 -0.82 -10.26
CA ILE A 21 3.49 -1.62 -9.24
C ILE A 21 4.48 -2.58 -8.58
N VAL A 22 4.42 -2.71 -7.28
CA VAL A 22 5.22 -3.66 -6.52
C VAL A 22 4.70 -5.07 -6.78
N GLU A 23 5.52 -5.89 -7.42
CA GLU A 23 5.21 -7.29 -7.71
C GLU A 23 5.72 -8.24 -6.63
N ARG A 24 6.85 -7.89 -6.00
CA ARG A 24 7.54 -8.72 -5.01
C ARG A 24 8.39 -7.85 -4.09
N VAL A 25 8.53 -8.28 -2.86
CA VAL A 25 9.52 -7.73 -1.91
C VAL A 25 10.45 -8.84 -1.48
N ASN A 26 11.74 -8.64 -1.70
CA ASN A 26 12.78 -9.59 -1.28
C ASN A 26 13.58 -9.01 -0.12
N VAL A 27 14.02 -9.91 0.74
CA VAL A 27 14.97 -9.62 1.82
C VAL A 27 16.37 -9.96 1.33
N VAL A 28 17.31 -9.05 1.54
CA VAL A 28 18.72 -9.23 1.18
C VAL A 28 19.56 -9.11 2.44
N ASP A 29 20.58 -9.95 2.55
CA ASP A 29 21.48 -10.00 3.70
C ASP A 29 22.22 -8.66 3.88
N ASP A 30 22.21 -8.14 5.10
CA ASP A 30 22.93 -6.92 5.48
C ASP A 30 24.45 -7.03 5.31
N GLU A 31 24.99 -8.24 5.36
CA GLU A 31 26.42 -8.50 5.19
C GLU A 31 26.88 -8.44 3.72
N LEU A 32 25.96 -8.28 2.78
CA LEU A 32 26.31 -8.19 1.36
C LEU A 32 27.28 -7.03 1.13
N PRO A 33 28.48 -7.29 0.57
CA PRO A 33 29.43 -6.22 0.29
C PRO A 33 28.96 -5.32 -0.85
N THR A 34 29.12 -4.03 -0.66
CA THR A 34 28.80 -3.00 -1.65
C THR A 34 30.02 -2.08 -1.85
N SER A 35 29.91 -1.12 -2.77
CA SER A 35 30.96 -0.11 -2.97
C SER A 35 31.20 0.79 -1.76
N ASP A 36 30.18 0.94 -0.90
CA ASP A 36 30.18 1.81 0.31
C ASP A 36 30.20 1.04 1.63
N GLY A 37 30.64 -0.21 1.63
CA GLY A 37 30.63 -1.07 2.81
C GLY A 37 29.59 -2.16 2.71
N ARG A 38 29.00 -2.56 3.85
CA ARG A 38 27.95 -3.56 3.87
C ARG A 38 26.60 -2.94 3.51
N LEU A 39 25.73 -3.71 2.89
CA LEU A 39 24.40 -3.27 2.53
C LEU A 39 23.59 -2.76 3.74
N GLY A 40 23.73 -3.42 4.89
CA GLY A 40 23.05 -3.05 6.13
C GLY A 40 23.50 -1.73 6.74
N ASP A 41 24.63 -1.19 6.31
CA ASP A 41 25.17 0.10 6.81
C ASP A 41 24.48 1.32 6.16
N ASN A 42 23.70 1.10 5.11
CA ASN A 42 23.02 2.15 4.34
C ASN A 42 21.52 1.88 4.23
N ASP A 43 20.71 2.93 4.38
CA ASP A 43 19.26 2.86 4.27
C ASP A 43 18.75 2.93 2.84
N MET A 44 19.50 3.59 1.94
CA MET A 44 19.19 3.64 0.50
C MET A 44 20.44 3.35 -0.29
N HIS A 45 20.52 2.17 -0.87
CA HIS A 45 21.73 1.72 -1.47
C HIS A 45 21.52 1.27 -2.93
N VAL A 46 22.02 2.06 -3.88
CA VAL A 46 21.94 1.80 -5.32
C VAL A 46 22.62 0.47 -5.69
N ASP A 47 23.72 0.12 -5.04
CA ASP A 47 24.41 -1.15 -5.30
C ASP A 47 23.55 -2.36 -4.94
N GLY A 48 22.72 -2.28 -3.90
CA GLY A 48 21.77 -3.33 -3.56
C GLY A 48 20.68 -3.51 -4.62
N GLU A 49 20.19 -2.41 -5.15
CA GLU A 49 19.21 -2.43 -6.27
C GLU A 49 19.87 -3.02 -7.54
N THR A 50 21.10 -2.63 -7.83
CA THR A 50 21.89 -3.18 -8.92
C THR A 50 22.16 -4.67 -8.74
N TRP A 51 22.52 -5.09 -7.53
CA TRP A 51 22.73 -6.50 -7.19
C TRP A 51 21.48 -7.33 -7.47
N CYS A 52 20.29 -6.86 -7.05
CA CYS A 52 19.03 -7.53 -7.34
C CYS A 52 18.75 -7.64 -8.83
N SER A 53 18.99 -6.57 -9.58
CA SER A 53 18.80 -6.53 -11.04
C SER A 53 19.74 -7.48 -11.77
N ASN A 54 20.99 -7.58 -11.32
CA ASN A 54 21.99 -8.47 -11.92
C ASN A 54 21.65 -9.95 -11.69
N ARG A 55 21.05 -10.29 -10.56
CA ARG A 55 20.59 -11.66 -10.31
C ARG A 55 19.36 -12.04 -11.13
N ARG A 56 18.59 -11.05 -11.53
CA ARG A 56 17.37 -11.22 -12.35
C ARG A 56 17.37 -10.20 -13.47
N PRO A 57 18.10 -10.43 -14.56
CA PRO A 57 18.19 -9.50 -15.67
C PRO A 57 16.81 -9.07 -16.21
N GLY A 58 16.71 -7.81 -16.60
CA GLY A 58 15.45 -7.25 -17.10
C GLY A 58 14.45 -6.83 -16.03
N THR A 59 14.85 -6.84 -14.75
CA THR A 59 14.00 -6.42 -13.63
C THR A 59 14.46 -5.09 -13.05
N THR A 60 13.53 -4.35 -12.46
CA THR A 60 13.79 -3.08 -11.77
C THR A 60 13.46 -3.22 -10.29
N TRP A 61 14.39 -2.77 -9.45
CA TRP A 61 14.29 -2.89 -8.00
C TRP A 61 14.47 -1.55 -7.32
N LYS A 62 13.74 -1.34 -6.25
CA LYS A 62 13.85 -0.17 -5.37
C LYS A 62 13.86 -0.61 -3.91
N GLN A 63 14.81 -0.12 -3.14
CA GLN A 63 14.87 -0.42 -1.71
C GLN A 63 13.67 0.21 -1.01
N THR A 64 13.05 -0.55 -0.10
CA THR A 64 11.99 -0.09 0.78
C THR A 64 12.43 -0.19 2.24
N SER A 65 12.01 0.73 3.09
CA SER A 65 12.40 0.76 4.50
C SER A 65 11.36 0.07 5.36
N TYR A 66 11.76 -1.00 6.05
CA TYR A 66 10.89 -1.71 6.98
C TYR A 66 10.30 -0.79 8.07
N THR A 67 11.07 0.21 8.48
CA THR A 67 10.67 1.19 9.52
C THR A 67 10.12 2.49 8.95
N GLY A 68 10.00 2.60 7.63
CA GLY A 68 9.49 3.80 6.97
C GLY A 68 10.43 5.01 7.02
N LYS A 69 11.74 4.81 7.17
CA LYS A 69 12.72 5.90 7.26
C LYS A 69 12.91 6.66 5.96
N PHE A 70 12.68 6.03 4.83
CA PHE A 70 12.81 6.61 3.50
C PHE A 70 11.75 6.04 2.55
N ARG A 71 11.55 6.72 1.43
CA ARG A 71 10.57 6.37 0.38
C ARG A 71 9.14 6.15 0.90
N GLY A 72 8.76 6.94 1.90
CA GLY A 72 7.39 7.02 2.42
C GLY A 72 7.00 5.85 3.31
N ILE A 73 6.43 4.81 2.74
CA ILE A 73 5.93 3.64 3.48
C ILE A 73 6.79 2.40 3.20
N PHE A 74 6.75 1.43 4.11
CA PHE A 74 7.17 0.07 3.78
C PHE A 74 6.14 -0.54 2.83
N CYS A 75 6.57 -0.84 1.60
CA CYS A 75 5.65 -1.27 0.56
C CYS A 75 5.21 -2.73 0.72
N ASN A 76 3.99 -2.98 0.27
CA ASN A 76 3.42 -4.31 0.08
C ASN A 76 3.25 -4.62 -1.41
N ILE A 77 3.06 -5.90 -1.73
CA ILE A 77 2.68 -6.31 -3.09
C ILE A 77 1.39 -5.59 -3.48
N GLY A 78 1.38 -4.98 -4.67
CA GLY A 78 0.25 -4.20 -5.17
C GLY A 78 0.35 -2.70 -4.92
N ASP A 79 1.23 -2.25 -4.03
CA ASP A 79 1.48 -0.82 -3.83
C ASP A 79 2.14 -0.21 -5.08
N LYS A 80 2.08 1.12 -5.19
CA LYS A 80 2.65 1.87 -6.31
C LYS A 80 3.99 2.48 -5.90
N TYR A 81 4.89 2.60 -6.86
CA TYR A 81 6.08 3.42 -6.75
C TYR A 81 5.93 4.67 -7.60
N ASP A 82 6.11 5.84 -6.99
CA ASP A 82 6.11 7.13 -7.67
C ASP A 82 7.56 7.53 -7.98
N PRO A 83 8.01 7.46 -9.25
CA PRO A 83 9.37 7.80 -9.61
C PRO A 83 9.69 9.30 -9.57
N VAL A 84 8.67 10.15 -9.60
CA VAL A 84 8.83 11.61 -9.54
C VAL A 84 9.20 12.06 -8.14
N ASN A 85 8.48 11.56 -7.13
CA ASN A 85 8.72 11.88 -5.73
C ASN A 85 9.63 10.85 -5.02
N ASP A 86 9.99 9.77 -5.70
CA ASP A 86 10.79 8.66 -5.16
C ASP A 86 10.20 8.09 -3.87
N VAL A 87 8.91 7.74 -3.91
CA VAL A 87 8.18 7.20 -2.75
C VAL A 87 7.29 6.02 -3.15
N PHE A 88 7.03 5.14 -2.20
CA PHE A 88 5.97 4.15 -2.30
C PHE A 88 4.67 4.71 -1.74
N VAL A 89 3.57 4.40 -2.41
CA VAL A 89 2.22 4.80 -1.98
C VAL A 89 1.27 3.62 -2.03
N ARG A 90 0.31 3.57 -1.11
CA ARG A 90 -0.73 2.56 -1.11
C ARG A 90 -1.57 2.69 -2.37
N GLN A 91 -1.96 1.56 -2.94
CA GLN A 91 -2.88 1.54 -4.05
C GLN A 91 -4.27 2.03 -3.58
N LYS A 92 -4.89 2.88 -4.39
CA LYS A 92 -6.23 3.42 -4.12
C LYS A 92 -7.27 2.29 -4.23
N PRO A 93 -8.02 1.97 -3.16
CA PRO A 93 -8.95 0.83 -3.18
C PRO A 93 -10.15 1.06 -4.11
N TYR A 94 -10.69 2.28 -4.11
CA TYR A 94 -11.85 2.66 -4.92
C TYR A 94 -11.69 4.09 -5.43
N SER A 95 -12.29 4.41 -6.56
CA SER A 95 -12.10 5.68 -7.27
C SER A 95 -12.47 6.93 -6.45
N ASN A 96 -13.44 6.81 -5.52
CA ASN A 96 -13.93 7.92 -4.71
C ASN A 96 -13.27 8.03 -3.32
N TRP A 97 -12.32 7.15 -2.99
CA TRP A 97 -11.56 7.26 -1.75
C TRP A 97 -10.58 8.42 -1.83
N VAL A 98 -10.27 9.03 -0.68
CA VAL A 98 -9.43 10.22 -0.55
C VAL A 98 -8.20 9.89 0.28
N TRP A 99 -7.06 10.49 -0.08
CA TRP A 99 -5.85 10.32 0.73
C TRP A 99 -5.96 11.11 2.04
N SER A 100 -5.58 10.47 3.14
CA SER A 100 -5.50 11.07 4.47
C SER A 100 -4.06 11.13 4.94
N ASP A 101 -3.51 12.33 5.08
CA ASP A 101 -2.16 12.53 5.63
C ASP A 101 -2.08 12.08 7.09
N ALA A 102 -3.14 12.30 7.86
CA ALA A 102 -3.22 11.90 9.26
C ALA A 102 -3.11 10.38 9.44
N LYS A 103 -3.71 9.59 8.55
CA LYS A 103 -3.68 8.12 8.58
C LYS A 103 -2.60 7.53 7.68
N ASN A 104 -1.95 8.35 6.87
CA ASN A 104 -0.99 7.93 5.84
C ASN A 104 -1.55 6.79 4.99
N ASN A 105 -2.79 6.94 4.58
CA ASN A 105 -3.52 5.93 3.80
C ASN A 105 -4.75 6.54 3.12
N TRP A 106 -5.33 5.76 2.21
CA TRP A 106 -6.61 6.08 1.61
C TRP A 106 -7.75 5.86 2.61
N VAL A 107 -8.72 6.75 2.60
CA VAL A 107 -9.93 6.66 3.45
C VAL A 107 -11.18 6.76 2.60
N ALA A 108 -12.24 6.09 3.06
CA ALA A 108 -13.54 6.17 2.42
C ALA A 108 -14.14 7.58 2.55
N PRO A 109 -15.03 8.01 1.62
CA PRO A 109 -15.70 9.30 1.71
C PRO A 109 -16.62 9.43 2.92
N VAL A 110 -17.04 8.31 3.51
CA VAL A 110 -17.79 8.27 4.77
C VAL A 110 -16.85 7.70 5.84
N ALA A 111 -16.73 8.39 6.97
CA ALA A 111 -15.87 7.97 8.06
C ALA A 111 -16.20 6.55 8.53
N ASP A 112 -15.14 5.77 8.82
CA ASP A 112 -15.29 4.42 9.36
C ASP A 112 -16.08 4.45 10.68
N PRO A 113 -17.15 3.66 10.80
CA PRO A 113 -17.92 3.61 12.04
C PRO A 113 -17.10 3.02 13.17
N SER A 114 -17.07 3.72 14.30
CA SER A 114 -16.42 3.23 15.53
C SER A 114 -17.33 2.36 16.38
N VAL A 115 -18.63 2.41 16.12
CA VAL A 115 -19.66 1.70 16.92
C VAL A 115 -19.94 0.33 16.30
N ASN A 116 -19.56 -0.71 17.03
CA ASN A 116 -19.80 -2.11 16.65
C ASN A 116 -19.23 -2.51 15.28
N ALA A 117 -18.21 -1.79 14.79
CA ALA A 117 -17.63 -2.06 13.48
C ALA A 117 -17.07 -3.48 13.37
N ASN A 118 -16.32 -3.93 14.40
CA ASN A 118 -15.74 -5.28 14.43
C ASN A 118 -16.80 -6.36 14.67
N GLU A 119 -17.79 -6.08 15.51
CA GLU A 119 -18.87 -7.02 15.83
C GLU A 119 -19.74 -7.30 14.61
N TYR A 120 -19.99 -6.28 13.78
CA TYR A 120 -20.83 -6.41 12.59
C TYR A 120 -20.02 -6.70 11.32
N ASN A 121 -18.72 -6.95 11.44
CA ASN A 121 -17.84 -7.20 10.30
C ASN A 121 -17.94 -6.10 9.23
N ALA A 122 -17.78 -4.86 9.64
CA ALA A 122 -17.94 -3.70 8.77
C ALA A 122 -17.01 -3.76 7.56
N VAL A 123 -17.59 -3.63 6.37
CA VAL A 123 -16.90 -3.54 5.10
C VAL A 123 -17.47 -2.41 4.26
N TRP A 124 -16.63 -1.81 3.41
CA TRP A 124 -17.09 -0.76 2.53
C TRP A 124 -17.96 -1.32 1.40
N ASP A 125 -19.16 -0.74 1.25
CA ASP A 125 -20.11 -1.03 0.18
C ASP A 125 -20.00 0.09 -0.88
N GLN A 126 -19.21 -0.17 -1.90
CA GLN A 126 -18.92 0.81 -2.96
C GLN A 126 -20.17 1.16 -3.78
N GLU A 127 -21.04 0.21 -4.00
CA GLU A 127 -22.26 0.41 -4.80
C GLU A 127 -23.20 1.42 -4.15
N ASN A 128 -23.35 1.33 -2.82
CA ASN A 128 -24.24 2.20 -2.05
C ASN A 128 -23.50 3.36 -1.37
N ASN A 129 -22.18 3.45 -1.54
CA ASN A 129 -21.33 4.48 -0.95
C ASN A 129 -21.51 4.60 0.57
N ARG A 130 -21.44 3.47 1.25
CA ARG A 130 -21.67 3.36 2.69
C ARG A 130 -20.92 2.19 3.30
N TRP A 131 -20.80 2.19 4.63
CA TRP A 131 -20.33 1.03 5.37
C TRP A 131 -21.47 0.03 5.55
N GLY A 132 -21.24 -1.22 5.20
CA GLY A 132 -22.15 -2.33 5.41
C GLY A 132 -21.64 -3.27 6.48
N GLY A 133 -22.50 -4.15 6.97
CA GLY A 133 -22.13 -5.15 7.96
C GLY A 133 -23.23 -6.21 8.10
N ILE A 134 -23.01 -7.13 9.04
CA ILE A 134 -23.93 -8.22 9.34
C ILE A 134 -24.20 -8.25 10.85
N ASN A 135 -25.46 -8.25 11.23
CA ASN A 135 -25.92 -8.46 12.61
C ASN A 135 -26.67 -9.79 12.68
N GLY A 136 -25.99 -10.85 13.10
CA GLY A 136 -26.52 -12.20 12.99
C GLY A 136 -26.76 -12.58 11.52
N ASP A 137 -27.99 -12.86 11.15
CA ASP A 137 -28.40 -13.16 9.77
C ASP A 137 -28.92 -11.95 9.00
N VAL A 138 -28.88 -10.76 9.60
CA VAL A 138 -29.45 -9.53 9.04
C VAL A 138 -28.35 -8.63 8.51
N SER A 139 -28.48 -8.23 7.24
CA SER A 139 -27.61 -7.19 6.67
C SER A 139 -27.96 -5.83 7.26
N VAL A 140 -26.94 -5.08 7.66
CA VAL A 140 -27.06 -3.74 8.24
C VAL A 140 -26.17 -2.76 7.48
N TYR A 141 -26.45 -1.48 7.63
CA TYR A 141 -25.58 -0.42 7.12
C TYR A 141 -25.42 0.70 8.16
N TRP A 142 -24.30 1.38 8.07
CA TRP A 142 -24.00 2.52 8.92
C TRP A 142 -24.63 3.79 8.37
N ASP A 143 -25.42 4.47 9.22
CA ASP A 143 -25.97 5.79 8.93
C ASP A 143 -25.16 6.85 9.69
N PRO A 144 -24.32 7.64 8.99
CA PRO A 144 -23.50 8.65 9.63
C PRO A 144 -24.29 9.82 10.21
N ASP A 145 -25.48 10.10 9.69
CA ASP A 145 -26.31 11.20 10.15
C ASP A 145 -26.87 10.93 11.55
N THR A 146 -27.19 9.68 11.85
CA THR A 146 -27.69 9.26 13.16
C THR A 146 -26.63 8.57 14.01
N SER A 147 -25.44 8.33 13.45
CA SER A 147 -24.35 7.57 14.08
C SER A 147 -24.83 6.23 14.63
N SER A 148 -25.56 5.49 13.81
CA SER A 148 -26.13 4.20 14.19
C SER A 148 -26.19 3.21 13.01
N TRP A 149 -26.21 1.93 13.35
CA TRP A 149 -26.44 0.86 12.39
C TRP A 149 -27.94 0.69 12.16
N LYS A 150 -28.34 0.51 10.92
CA LYS A 150 -29.73 0.28 10.49
C LYS A 150 -29.82 -0.98 9.66
N ASN A 151 -31.00 -1.61 9.67
CA ASN A 151 -31.26 -2.74 8.78
C ASN A 151 -31.29 -2.28 7.32
N ALA A 152 -30.60 -3.08 6.51
CA ALA A 152 -30.55 -2.82 5.08
C ALA A 152 -31.86 -3.24 4.38
#